data_458b36119500379e6a8d99781fbe7c9d
#
_entry.id   458b36119500379e6a8d99781fbe7c9d
#
_cell.length_a   1.000
_cell.length_b   1.000
_cell.length_c   1.000
_cell.angle_alpha   90.00
_cell.angle_beta   90.00
_cell.angle_gamma   90.00
#
_symmetry.space_group_name_H-M   'P 1'
#
loop_
_entity.id
_entity.type
_entity.pdbx_description
1 polymer ?
#
loop_
_entity_poly.entity_id
_entity_poly.type
_entity_poly.pdbx_seq_one_letter_code
_entity_poly.pdbx_strand_id
1 'polypeptide(L)'
;PMQTHQISNLFSTDPPLGQRVQVQGWVRTKRDSKAGFSFVAVHDGSSFDPIQAVIPSTLTNYTTDVLALSTGCSVTIIGELTASEGRGQAVEIQAESVFVHGWVDDPETYPIAKKRHTFEYLRTVAHLRPRTNTFGAITRVRTVLANAIHNYFFQSGFHWINTPLITASDCEGAGELFRVSTLDLVNQKDVSFADDFFGKEAFLTVSGQLNVEAYCLAMSKVYTFGPTFRAENSNTSRHLAEFWMVEPEIAFADLSDNADLEIGRA
;
A
#
# COMPACT_ATOMS: atom_id res chain seq x y z
N PRO A 1 -2.21 -29.37 -11.66
CA PRO A 1 -1.35 -28.22 -11.41
C PRO A 1 -1.06 -28.13 -9.92
N MET A 2 0.22 -27.92 -9.54
CA MET A 2 0.60 -27.71 -8.14
C MET A 2 0.00 -26.40 -7.66
N GLN A 3 -0.48 -26.38 -6.41
CA GLN A 3 -1.02 -25.17 -5.80
C GLN A 3 0.13 -24.20 -5.46
N THR A 4 0.00 -22.92 -5.84
CA THR A 4 0.93 -21.88 -5.44
C THR A 4 0.65 -21.46 -4.00
N HIS A 5 1.68 -21.47 -3.16
CA HIS A 5 1.62 -21.02 -1.77
C HIS A 5 1.92 -19.53 -1.68
N GLN A 6 1.20 -18.82 -0.81
CA GLN A 6 1.66 -17.52 -0.34
C GLN A 6 2.85 -17.70 0.59
N ILE A 7 3.87 -16.86 0.46
CA ILE A 7 5.08 -16.93 1.28
C ILE A 7 4.75 -16.80 2.77
N SER A 8 3.76 -15.96 3.13
CA SER A 8 3.30 -15.84 4.51
C SER A 8 2.84 -17.15 5.14
N ASN A 9 2.24 -18.04 4.35
CA ASN A 9 1.79 -19.34 4.84
C ASN A 9 2.97 -20.30 5.16
N LEU A 10 4.11 -20.08 4.48
CA LEU A 10 5.32 -20.87 4.71
C LEU A 10 6.09 -20.40 5.97
N PHE A 11 5.77 -19.20 6.49
CA PHE A 11 6.28 -18.66 7.76
C PHE A 11 5.31 -18.87 8.94
N SER A 12 4.27 -19.70 8.76
CA SER A 12 3.32 -20.01 9.82
C SER A 12 4.00 -20.77 10.98
N THR A 13 3.29 -20.90 12.10
CA THR A 13 3.76 -21.67 13.27
C THR A 13 3.93 -23.18 13.00
N ASP A 14 3.25 -23.68 11.97
CA ASP A 14 3.33 -25.08 11.52
C ASP A 14 3.57 -25.10 10.00
N PRO A 15 4.82 -24.81 9.55
CA PRO A 15 5.14 -24.81 8.15
C PRO A 15 5.18 -26.23 7.58
N PRO A 16 4.81 -26.44 6.31
CA PRO A 16 4.80 -27.77 5.68
C PRO A 16 6.22 -28.26 5.34
N LEU A 17 7.05 -28.49 6.37
CA LEU A 17 8.42 -28.98 6.20
C LEU A 17 8.44 -30.36 5.53
N GLY A 18 9.42 -30.57 4.66
CA GLY A 18 9.58 -31.79 3.86
C GLY A 18 8.56 -31.91 2.71
N GLN A 19 7.67 -30.94 2.54
CA GLN A 19 6.72 -30.94 1.44
C GLN A 19 7.25 -30.13 0.26
N ARG A 20 6.85 -30.53 -0.92
CA ARG A 20 7.12 -29.83 -2.16
C ARG A 20 6.17 -28.64 -2.27
N VAL A 21 6.72 -27.42 -2.35
CA VAL A 21 5.98 -26.17 -2.44
C VAL A 21 6.29 -25.43 -3.75
N GLN A 22 5.34 -24.61 -4.19
CA GLN A 22 5.52 -23.68 -5.29
C GLN A 22 5.26 -22.29 -4.78
N VAL A 23 6.17 -21.36 -5.07
CA VAL A 23 6.01 -19.92 -4.83
C VAL A 23 6.20 -19.15 -6.12
N GLN A 24 5.49 -18.01 -6.23
CA GLN A 24 5.65 -17.04 -7.31
C GLN A 24 5.91 -15.68 -6.72
N GLY A 25 6.82 -14.92 -7.32
CA GLY A 25 7.14 -13.60 -6.80
C GLY A 25 8.29 -12.95 -7.55
N TRP A 26 8.83 -11.92 -6.92
CA TRP A 26 9.93 -11.12 -7.47
C TRP A 26 11.21 -11.34 -6.69
N VAL A 27 12.31 -11.43 -7.41
CA VAL A 27 13.65 -11.52 -6.83
C VAL A 27 13.96 -10.23 -6.06
N ARG A 28 14.26 -10.38 -4.77
CA ARG A 28 14.66 -9.29 -3.90
C ARG A 28 16.17 -9.13 -3.86
N THR A 29 16.85 -10.26 -3.71
CA THR A 29 18.31 -10.33 -3.73
C THR A 29 18.75 -11.67 -4.29
N LYS A 30 19.94 -11.68 -4.89
CA LYS A 30 20.63 -12.88 -5.34
C LYS A 30 22.07 -12.85 -4.87
N ARG A 31 22.58 -14.03 -4.54
CA ARG A 31 24.01 -14.21 -4.21
C ARG A 31 24.45 -15.59 -4.68
N ASP A 32 25.49 -15.63 -5.49
CA ASP A 32 26.10 -16.85 -5.96
C ASP A 32 27.17 -17.32 -4.97
N SER A 33 27.18 -18.63 -4.68
CA SER A 33 28.18 -19.29 -3.83
C SER A 33 29.20 -20.00 -4.69
N LYS A 34 30.47 -19.93 -4.29
CA LYS A 34 31.54 -20.72 -4.92
C LYS A 34 31.38 -22.24 -4.73
N ALA A 35 30.47 -22.65 -3.82
CA ALA A 35 30.18 -24.05 -3.56
C ALA A 35 29.16 -24.67 -4.58
N GLY A 36 28.81 -23.95 -5.64
CA GLY A 36 27.96 -24.49 -6.71
C GLY A 36 26.46 -24.38 -6.46
N PHE A 37 26.01 -23.28 -5.85
CA PHE A 37 24.60 -22.96 -5.70
C PHE A 37 24.38 -21.45 -5.58
N SER A 38 23.16 -20.99 -5.82
CA SER A 38 22.76 -19.60 -5.64
C SER A 38 21.70 -19.47 -4.55
N PHE A 39 21.80 -18.40 -3.75
CA PHE A 39 20.73 -17.98 -2.85
C PHE A 39 19.91 -16.90 -3.55
N VAL A 40 18.60 -17.11 -3.67
CA VAL A 40 17.66 -16.15 -4.24
C VAL A 40 16.57 -15.88 -3.23
N ALA A 41 16.47 -14.64 -2.78
CA ALA A 41 15.38 -14.19 -1.91
C ALA A 41 14.22 -13.71 -2.78
N VAL A 42 13.03 -14.29 -2.58
CA VAL A 42 11.81 -14.01 -3.33
C VAL A 42 10.72 -13.47 -2.41
N HIS A 43 10.02 -12.44 -2.85
CA HIS A 43 8.84 -11.91 -2.15
C HIS A 43 7.62 -11.90 -3.08
N ASP A 44 6.45 -12.14 -2.52
CA ASP A 44 5.15 -12.11 -3.21
C ASP A 44 4.22 -11.02 -2.65
N GLY A 45 4.71 -10.25 -1.67
CA GLY A 45 3.94 -9.21 -0.99
C GLY A 45 3.08 -9.71 0.18
N SER A 46 2.92 -11.02 0.35
CA SER A 46 2.10 -11.59 1.44
C SER A 46 2.77 -11.48 2.81
N SER A 47 4.10 -11.42 2.87
CA SER A 47 4.88 -11.26 4.10
C SER A 47 5.83 -10.06 4.01
N PHE A 48 6.32 -9.59 5.17
CA PHE A 48 7.33 -8.55 5.21
C PHE A 48 8.69 -9.08 4.77
N ASP A 49 9.04 -10.28 5.21
CA ASP A 49 10.29 -10.93 4.89
C ASP A 49 10.16 -11.79 3.62
N PRO A 50 11.17 -11.78 2.74
CA PRO A 50 11.22 -12.68 1.60
C PRO A 50 11.59 -14.09 2.04
N ILE A 51 11.20 -15.11 1.26
CA ILE A 51 11.68 -16.48 1.44
C ILE A 51 12.98 -16.69 0.64
N GLN A 52 13.93 -17.38 1.23
CA GLN A 52 15.14 -17.78 0.53
C GLN A 52 14.92 -19.08 -0.23
N ALA A 53 15.36 -19.12 -1.47
CA ALA A 53 15.54 -20.35 -2.22
C ALA A 53 17.04 -20.64 -2.39
N VAL A 54 17.41 -21.89 -2.13
CA VAL A 54 18.75 -22.44 -2.41
C VAL A 54 18.65 -23.19 -3.73
N ILE A 55 19.34 -22.69 -4.75
CA ILE A 55 19.21 -23.17 -6.11
C ILE A 55 20.54 -23.85 -6.50
N PRO A 56 20.54 -25.18 -6.67
CA PRO A 56 21.76 -25.92 -7.00
C PRO A 56 22.19 -25.73 -8.45
N SER A 57 23.49 -25.75 -8.70
CA SER A 57 24.07 -25.62 -10.05
C SER A 57 23.75 -26.79 -10.97
N THR A 58 23.15 -27.86 -10.43
CA THR A 58 22.70 -29.04 -11.19
C THR A 58 21.42 -28.81 -11.98
N LEU A 59 20.70 -27.70 -11.76
CA LEU A 59 19.53 -27.38 -12.56
C LEU A 59 19.93 -27.12 -14.02
N THR A 60 19.16 -27.63 -14.97
CA THR A 60 19.45 -27.56 -16.40
C THR A 60 19.55 -26.12 -16.92
N ASN A 61 18.79 -25.21 -16.33
CA ASN A 61 18.80 -23.79 -16.68
C ASN A 61 19.60 -22.91 -15.68
N TYR A 62 20.46 -23.51 -14.88
CA TYR A 62 21.23 -22.75 -13.88
C TYR A 62 22.13 -21.70 -14.53
N THR A 63 22.89 -22.07 -15.56
CA THR A 63 23.82 -21.17 -16.22
C THR A 63 23.16 -20.16 -17.13
N THR A 64 22.02 -20.51 -17.74
CA THR A 64 21.30 -19.63 -18.68
C THR A 64 20.37 -18.67 -17.95
N ASP A 65 19.68 -19.13 -16.91
CA ASP A 65 18.62 -18.36 -16.27
C ASP A 65 19.01 -17.94 -14.85
N VAL A 66 19.39 -18.89 -13.98
CA VAL A 66 19.61 -18.60 -12.54
C VAL A 66 20.76 -17.61 -12.36
N LEU A 67 21.88 -17.79 -13.08
CA LEU A 67 23.01 -16.86 -13.00
C LEU A 67 22.67 -15.47 -13.55
N ALA A 68 21.73 -15.35 -14.47
CA ALA A 68 21.28 -14.08 -15.04
C ALA A 68 20.20 -13.36 -14.20
N LEU A 69 19.62 -14.03 -13.17
CA LEU A 69 18.65 -13.39 -12.29
C LEU A 69 19.22 -12.16 -11.59
N SER A 70 18.42 -11.13 -11.52
CA SER A 70 18.70 -9.89 -10.81
C SER A 70 17.52 -9.41 -9.99
N THR A 71 17.72 -8.42 -9.14
CA THR A 71 16.65 -7.77 -8.38
C THR A 71 15.56 -7.26 -9.33
N GLY A 72 14.32 -7.67 -9.08
CA GLY A 72 13.16 -7.25 -9.88
C GLY A 72 12.68 -8.29 -10.89
N CYS A 73 13.48 -9.29 -11.25
CA CYS A 73 13.01 -10.42 -12.07
C CYS A 73 11.83 -11.11 -11.39
N SER A 74 10.86 -11.59 -12.17
CA SER A 74 9.73 -12.36 -11.66
C SER A 74 9.90 -13.85 -11.95
N VAL A 75 9.66 -14.68 -10.94
CA VAL A 75 9.97 -16.12 -10.98
C VAL A 75 8.87 -16.98 -10.37
N THR A 76 8.80 -18.22 -10.84
CA THR A 76 8.21 -19.35 -10.10
C THR A 76 9.35 -20.24 -9.62
N ILE A 77 9.34 -20.58 -8.34
CA ILE A 77 10.27 -21.54 -7.74
C ILE A 77 9.47 -22.70 -7.16
N ILE A 78 9.90 -23.90 -7.48
CA ILE A 78 9.35 -25.15 -6.95
C ILE A 78 10.49 -25.88 -6.26
N GLY A 79 10.22 -26.43 -5.08
CA GLY A 79 11.19 -27.20 -4.33
C GLY A 79 10.67 -27.67 -2.99
N GLU A 80 11.49 -28.38 -2.25
CA GLU A 80 11.17 -28.86 -0.90
C GLU A 80 11.35 -27.72 0.11
N LEU A 81 10.36 -27.52 0.98
CA LEU A 81 10.46 -26.59 2.11
C LEU A 81 11.24 -27.27 3.25
N THR A 82 12.34 -26.66 3.65
CA THR A 82 13.20 -27.19 4.72
C THR A 82 13.42 -26.16 5.82
N ALA A 83 13.79 -26.61 7.00
CA ALA A 83 14.31 -25.71 8.04
C ALA A 83 15.60 -25.06 7.54
N SER A 84 15.73 -23.75 7.74
CA SER A 84 16.94 -23.05 7.31
C SER A 84 18.07 -23.19 8.33
N GLU A 85 19.28 -23.46 7.85
CA GLU A 85 20.50 -23.41 8.66
C GLU A 85 21.04 -21.97 8.81
N GLY A 86 20.47 -21.02 8.04
CA GLY A 86 20.90 -19.63 8.02
C GLY A 86 20.35 -18.82 9.20
N ARG A 87 21.11 -17.85 9.67
CA ARG A 87 20.65 -16.91 10.70
C ARG A 87 19.61 -15.95 10.11
N GLY A 88 18.50 -15.75 10.85
CA GLY A 88 17.48 -14.74 10.52
C GLY A 88 16.36 -15.22 9.62
N GLN A 89 16.27 -16.51 9.33
CA GLN A 89 15.14 -17.13 8.63
C GLN A 89 14.85 -18.52 9.21
N ALA A 90 13.56 -18.87 9.33
CA ALA A 90 13.15 -20.15 9.90
C ALA A 90 13.16 -21.28 8.87
N VAL A 91 12.77 -20.97 7.65
CA VAL A 91 12.60 -21.94 6.56
C VAL A 91 13.23 -21.44 5.26
N GLU A 92 13.56 -22.36 4.37
CA GLU A 92 14.03 -22.06 3.01
C GLU A 92 13.53 -23.13 2.02
N ILE A 93 13.56 -22.80 0.74
CA ILE A 93 13.17 -23.73 -0.34
C ILE A 93 14.43 -24.31 -0.98
N GLN A 94 14.59 -25.64 -0.93
CA GLN A 94 15.58 -26.35 -1.74
C GLN A 94 15.02 -26.49 -3.15
N ALA A 95 15.47 -25.63 -4.06
CA ALA A 95 14.85 -25.51 -5.37
C ALA A 95 15.15 -26.71 -6.28
N GLU A 96 14.10 -27.26 -6.85
CA GLU A 96 14.10 -28.31 -7.88
C GLU A 96 13.85 -27.75 -9.27
N SER A 97 13.19 -26.58 -9.35
CA SER A 97 12.86 -25.93 -10.61
C SER A 97 12.74 -24.41 -10.42
N VAL A 98 13.21 -23.67 -11.38
CA VAL A 98 13.09 -22.21 -11.48
C VAL A 98 12.59 -21.86 -12.87
N PHE A 99 11.51 -21.09 -12.94
CA PHE A 99 10.98 -20.55 -14.18
C PHE A 99 10.94 -19.02 -14.09
N VAL A 100 11.48 -18.35 -15.08
CA VAL A 100 11.52 -16.89 -15.14
C VAL A 100 10.38 -16.38 -16.03
N HIS A 101 9.49 -15.57 -15.45
CA HIS A 101 8.37 -14.95 -16.17
C HIS A 101 8.75 -13.63 -16.80
N GLY A 102 9.61 -12.87 -16.13
CA GLY A 102 10.03 -11.55 -16.59
C GLY A 102 11.43 -11.20 -16.11
N TRP A 103 12.17 -10.61 -17.01
CA TRP A 103 13.53 -10.17 -16.80
C TRP A 103 13.59 -8.68 -16.49
N VAL A 104 14.68 -8.24 -15.91
CA VAL A 104 15.10 -6.84 -15.85
C VAL A 104 16.12 -6.63 -16.98
N ASP A 105 15.78 -5.77 -17.93
CA ASP A 105 16.58 -5.58 -19.15
C ASP A 105 18.01 -5.09 -18.82
N ASP A 106 18.13 -4.15 -17.88
CA ASP A 106 19.42 -3.65 -17.43
C ASP A 106 19.47 -3.63 -15.88
N PRO A 107 20.08 -4.67 -15.27
CA PRO A 107 20.23 -4.77 -13.83
C PRO A 107 21.04 -3.64 -13.20
N GLU A 108 21.98 -3.04 -13.92
CA GLU A 108 22.84 -1.96 -13.41
C GLU A 108 22.06 -0.66 -13.21
N THR A 109 21.04 -0.43 -14.02
CA THR A 109 20.17 0.76 -13.93
C THR A 109 18.89 0.54 -13.15
N TYR A 110 18.63 -0.69 -12.64
CA TYR A 110 17.43 -0.97 -11.87
C TYR A 110 17.39 -0.12 -10.58
N PRO A 111 16.38 0.75 -10.40
CA PRO A 111 16.43 1.82 -9.41
C PRO A 111 16.37 1.36 -7.94
N ILE A 112 15.83 0.17 -7.69
CA ILE A 112 15.64 -0.35 -6.32
C ILE A 112 16.67 -1.40 -6.01
N ALA A 113 17.59 -1.07 -5.11
CA ALA A 113 18.64 -1.97 -4.63
C ALA A 113 18.39 -2.35 -3.14
N LYS A 114 19.14 -3.36 -2.64
CA LYS A 114 19.15 -3.74 -1.22
C LYS A 114 19.92 -2.70 -0.38
N LYS A 115 19.45 -1.44 -0.39
CA LYS A 115 19.98 -0.36 0.45
C LYS A 115 18.86 0.54 0.89
N ARG A 116 19.09 1.36 1.90
CA ARG A 116 18.15 2.41 2.29
C ARG A 116 18.13 3.49 1.20
N HIS A 117 16.92 3.82 0.74
CA HIS A 117 16.67 4.93 -0.17
C HIS A 117 16.03 6.09 0.59
N THR A 118 16.33 7.34 0.21
CA THR A 118 15.65 8.51 0.79
C THR A 118 14.24 8.64 0.22
N PHE A 119 13.35 9.33 0.93
CA PHE A 119 11.99 9.56 0.44
C PHE A 119 11.98 10.43 -0.83
N GLU A 120 12.91 11.39 -0.93
CA GLU A 120 13.07 12.23 -2.12
C GLU A 120 13.38 11.37 -3.35
N TYR A 121 14.36 10.48 -3.22
CA TYR A 121 14.68 9.54 -4.31
C TYR A 121 13.49 8.65 -4.65
N LEU A 122 12.79 8.10 -3.65
CA LEU A 122 11.65 7.22 -3.87
C LEU A 122 10.48 7.91 -4.56
N ARG A 123 10.36 9.25 -4.47
CA ARG A 123 9.38 10.02 -5.25
C ARG A 123 9.72 10.04 -6.74
N THR A 124 10.98 10.03 -7.11
CA THR A 124 11.40 10.00 -8.53
C THR A 124 11.15 8.65 -9.19
N VAL A 125 11.03 7.58 -8.40
CA VAL A 125 10.75 6.21 -8.83
C VAL A 125 9.44 5.68 -8.21
N ALA A 126 8.41 6.52 -8.19
CA ALA A 126 7.16 6.30 -7.48
C ALA A 126 6.49 4.94 -7.81
N HIS A 127 6.57 4.48 -9.05
CA HIS A 127 6.03 3.20 -9.53
C HIS A 127 6.75 1.96 -8.97
N LEU A 128 8.00 2.11 -8.50
CA LEU A 128 8.81 1.04 -7.92
C LEU A 128 8.93 1.12 -6.39
N ARG A 129 8.67 2.29 -5.78
CA ARG A 129 8.81 2.48 -4.34
C ARG A 129 8.01 1.48 -3.47
N PRO A 130 6.84 0.96 -3.89
CA PRO A 130 6.13 -0.07 -3.11
C PRO A 130 6.92 -1.35 -2.90
N ARG A 131 7.94 -1.61 -3.73
CA ARG A 131 8.84 -2.78 -3.60
C ARG A 131 9.87 -2.63 -2.50
N THR A 132 9.98 -1.46 -1.88
CA THR A 132 10.89 -1.23 -0.74
C THR A 132 10.26 -1.68 0.57
N ASN A 133 11.10 -2.10 1.54
CA ASN A 133 10.62 -2.47 2.87
C ASN A 133 9.87 -1.33 3.56
N THR A 134 10.35 -0.08 3.40
CA THR A 134 9.72 1.11 3.97
C THR A 134 8.27 1.27 3.50
N PHE A 135 8.05 1.27 2.18
CA PHE A 135 6.69 1.41 1.65
C PHE A 135 5.84 0.15 1.85
N GLY A 136 6.46 -1.02 1.83
CA GLY A 136 5.79 -2.27 2.21
C GLY A 136 5.28 -2.23 3.66
N ALA A 137 6.09 -1.74 4.61
CA ALA A 137 5.68 -1.56 6.00
C ALA A 137 4.57 -0.50 6.14
N ILE A 138 4.74 0.67 5.53
CA ILE A 138 3.73 1.75 5.55
C ILE A 138 2.39 1.24 5.03
N THR A 139 2.38 0.52 3.90
CA THR A 139 1.14 -0.02 3.31
C THR A 139 0.44 -1.00 4.27
N ARG A 140 1.19 -1.90 4.92
CA ARG A 140 0.63 -2.84 5.91
C ARG A 140 0.05 -2.13 7.11
N VAL A 141 0.77 -1.16 7.68
CA VAL A 141 0.29 -0.35 8.81
C VAL A 141 -0.99 0.40 8.41
N ARG A 142 -1.01 1.06 7.27
CA ARG A 142 -2.22 1.75 6.78
C ARG A 142 -3.41 0.81 6.61
N THR A 143 -3.19 -0.39 6.08
CA THR A 143 -4.24 -1.40 5.90
C THR A 143 -4.84 -1.82 7.24
N VAL A 144 -3.98 -2.12 8.23
CA VAL A 144 -4.43 -2.52 9.57
C VAL A 144 -5.18 -1.40 10.27
N LEU A 145 -4.65 -0.16 10.20
CA LEU A 145 -5.29 1.01 10.82
C LEU A 145 -6.64 1.32 10.18
N ALA A 146 -6.74 1.30 8.85
CA ALA A 146 -8.02 1.55 8.17
C ALA A 146 -9.08 0.50 8.57
N ASN A 147 -8.68 -0.78 8.62
CA ASN A 147 -9.58 -1.84 9.05
C ASN A 147 -9.98 -1.70 10.54
N ALA A 148 -9.04 -1.33 11.41
CA ALA A 148 -9.31 -1.11 12.82
C ALA A 148 -10.30 0.05 13.05
N ILE A 149 -10.14 1.17 12.32
CA ILE A 149 -11.06 2.31 12.35
C ILE A 149 -12.47 1.87 11.94
N HIS A 150 -12.61 1.19 10.80
CA HIS A 150 -13.91 0.69 10.36
C HIS A 150 -14.54 -0.28 11.36
N ASN A 151 -13.76 -1.22 11.91
CA ASN A 151 -14.26 -2.17 12.90
C ASN A 151 -14.72 -1.49 14.18
N TYR A 152 -13.97 -0.52 14.70
CA TYR A 152 -14.33 0.24 15.88
C TYR A 152 -15.68 0.94 15.72
N PHE A 153 -15.84 1.71 14.66
CA PHE A 153 -17.10 2.44 14.42
C PHE A 153 -18.25 1.50 14.12
N PHE A 154 -18.04 0.44 13.34
CA PHE A 154 -19.08 -0.56 13.07
C PHE A 154 -19.57 -1.24 14.36
N GLN A 155 -18.66 -1.66 15.24
CA GLN A 155 -19.00 -2.29 16.52
C GLN A 155 -19.69 -1.31 17.49
N SER A 156 -19.39 -0.02 17.37
CA SER A 156 -20.01 1.06 18.15
C SER A 156 -21.36 1.52 17.56
N GLY A 157 -21.85 0.87 16.51
CA GLY A 157 -23.16 1.13 15.91
C GLY A 157 -23.21 2.32 14.95
N PHE A 158 -22.04 2.75 14.42
CA PHE A 158 -21.97 3.81 13.42
C PHE A 158 -22.11 3.29 12.01
N HIS A 159 -22.68 4.10 11.14
CA HIS A 159 -22.72 3.89 9.70
C HIS A 159 -21.64 4.70 9.00
N TRP A 160 -20.85 4.03 8.16
CA TRP A 160 -19.87 4.72 7.31
C TRP A 160 -20.56 5.38 6.11
N ILE A 161 -20.30 6.66 5.91
CA ILE A 161 -20.85 7.44 4.80
C ILE A 161 -19.72 7.82 3.85
N ASN A 162 -19.86 7.40 2.60
CA ASN A 162 -18.95 7.81 1.53
C ASN A 162 -19.40 9.17 0.98
N THR A 163 -18.87 10.26 1.53
CA THR A 163 -19.20 11.61 1.11
C THR A 163 -18.52 12.00 -0.19
N PRO A 164 -19.13 12.85 -1.04
CA PRO A 164 -18.53 13.34 -2.26
C PRO A 164 -17.23 14.10 -2.02
N LEU A 165 -16.24 13.91 -2.91
CA LEU A 165 -14.96 14.63 -2.87
C LEU A 165 -15.01 15.94 -3.64
N ILE A 166 -15.90 16.06 -4.65
CA ILE A 166 -16.11 17.28 -5.40
C ILE A 166 -17.33 17.99 -4.83
N THR A 167 -17.17 19.23 -4.46
CA THR A 167 -18.21 20.05 -3.82
C THR A 167 -18.20 21.49 -4.36
N ALA A 168 -19.36 22.13 -4.30
CA ALA A 168 -19.46 23.58 -4.52
C ALA A 168 -19.48 24.37 -3.20
N SER A 169 -19.37 23.70 -2.05
CA SER A 169 -19.47 24.30 -0.71
C SER A 169 -18.12 24.23 0.01
N ASP A 170 -17.77 25.33 0.66
CA ASP A 170 -16.66 25.37 1.63
C ASP A 170 -17.25 25.18 3.03
N CYS A 171 -16.97 24.05 3.64
CA CYS A 171 -17.53 23.71 4.95
C CYS A 171 -16.80 24.40 6.12
N GLU A 172 -15.58 24.85 5.94
CA GLU A 172 -14.80 25.49 7.02
C GLU A 172 -14.69 27.02 6.85
N GLY A 173 -15.09 27.56 5.69
CA GLY A 173 -15.19 29.00 5.43
C GLY A 173 -13.86 29.77 5.40
N ALA A 174 -12.73 29.06 5.45
CA ALA A 174 -11.40 29.66 5.59
C ALA A 174 -10.31 28.94 4.80
N GLY A 175 -10.65 27.87 4.10
CA GLY A 175 -9.67 27.03 3.44
C GLY A 175 -9.31 27.53 2.03
N GLU A 176 -8.04 27.52 1.70
CA GLU A 176 -7.64 27.57 0.30
C GLU A 176 -8.07 26.24 -0.36
N LEU A 177 -8.98 26.34 -1.33
CA LEU A 177 -9.57 25.21 -2.02
C LEU A 177 -8.84 24.89 -3.32
N PHE A 178 -8.62 23.61 -3.58
CA PHE A 178 -8.23 23.16 -4.92
C PHE A 178 -9.44 23.21 -5.85
N ARG A 179 -9.38 24.02 -6.89
CA ARG A 179 -10.45 24.11 -7.88
C ARG A 179 -10.44 22.88 -8.81
N VAL A 180 -11.63 22.38 -9.09
CA VAL A 180 -11.88 21.35 -10.10
C VAL A 180 -12.61 21.99 -11.27
N SER A 181 -12.02 21.94 -12.46
CA SER A 181 -12.59 22.56 -13.67
C SER A 181 -12.21 21.74 -14.90
N THR A 182 -13.09 21.72 -15.89
CA THR A 182 -12.84 21.15 -17.23
C THR A 182 -12.51 22.23 -18.26
N LEU A 183 -12.53 23.52 -17.86
CA LEU A 183 -12.21 24.65 -18.72
C LEU A 183 -10.69 24.81 -18.88
N ASP A 184 -10.28 25.34 -20.02
CA ASP A 184 -8.87 25.70 -20.27
C ASP A 184 -8.53 27.04 -19.59
N LEU A 185 -8.25 26.97 -18.29
CA LEU A 185 -7.94 28.15 -17.46
C LEU A 185 -6.57 28.79 -17.78
N VAL A 186 -5.74 28.13 -18.59
CA VAL A 186 -4.41 28.64 -18.95
C VAL A 186 -4.46 29.52 -20.18
N ASN A 187 -5.24 29.15 -21.20
CA ASN A 187 -5.25 29.79 -22.49
C ASN A 187 -6.44 30.73 -22.68
N GLN A 188 -7.50 30.61 -21.86
CA GLN A 188 -8.69 31.48 -21.92
C GLN A 188 -8.60 32.55 -20.88
N LYS A 189 -8.76 33.83 -21.31
CA LYS A 189 -8.71 35.00 -20.43
C LYS A 189 -10.04 35.35 -19.75
N ASP A 190 -11.14 35.06 -20.44
CA ASP A 190 -12.50 35.35 -19.95
C ASP A 190 -13.23 34.00 -19.76
N VAL A 191 -13.06 33.39 -18.57
CA VAL A 191 -13.65 32.12 -18.24
C VAL A 191 -14.93 32.33 -17.43
N SER A 192 -16.04 31.80 -17.93
CA SER A 192 -17.30 31.67 -17.18
C SER A 192 -17.45 30.29 -16.62
N PHE A 193 -17.53 30.15 -15.30
CA PHE A 193 -17.80 28.87 -14.66
C PHE A 193 -19.24 28.38 -14.88
N ALA A 194 -20.13 29.22 -15.43
CA ALA A 194 -21.44 28.77 -15.92
C ALA A 194 -21.32 27.79 -17.11
N ASP A 195 -20.20 27.84 -17.85
CA ASP A 195 -19.90 26.98 -18.97
C ASP A 195 -19.08 25.74 -18.56
N ASP A 196 -18.68 25.63 -17.29
CA ASP A 196 -17.94 24.50 -16.76
C ASP A 196 -18.86 23.28 -16.53
N PHE A 197 -18.27 22.12 -16.30
CA PHE A 197 -18.95 20.83 -16.19
C PHE A 197 -20.16 20.85 -15.24
N PHE A 198 -20.05 21.51 -14.08
CA PHE A 198 -21.12 21.62 -13.09
C PHE A 198 -21.95 22.89 -13.23
N GLY A 199 -21.69 23.74 -14.22
CA GLY A 199 -22.36 25.03 -14.38
C GLY A 199 -22.08 26.04 -13.27
N LYS A 200 -21.08 25.80 -12.45
CA LYS A 200 -20.60 26.62 -11.33
C LYS A 200 -19.23 26.18 -10.87
N GLU A 201 -18.59 27.00 -10.02
CA GLU A 201 -17.33 26.62 -9.41
C GLU A 201 -17.47 25.35 -8.58
N ALA A 202 -16.50 24.44 -8.73
CA ALA A 202 -16.38 23.24 -7.96
C ALA A 202 -14.96 23.07 -7.43
N PHE A 203 -14.84 22.39 -6.29
CA PHE A 203 -13.60 22.26 -5.53
C PHE A 203 -13.44 20.86 -4.98
N LEU A 204 -12.21 20.47 -4.63
CA LEU A 204 -11.96 19.31 -3.79
C LEU A 204 -12.32 19.66 -2.35
N THR A 205 -13.02 18.76 -1.68
CA THR A 205 -13.52 18.96 -0.32
C THR A 205 -12.40 19.09 0.72
N VAL A 206 -12.56 19.97 1.68
CA VAL A 206 -11.69 20.08 2.87
C VAL A 206 -12.14 19.20 4.03
N SER A 207 -13.41 18.72 4.00
CA SER A 207 -14.04 17.87 5.01
C SER A 207 -15.30 17.24 4.44
N GLY A 208 -15.66 16.08 4.93
CA GLY A 208 -16.95 15.41 4.63
C GLY A 208 -18.12 15.91 5.48
N GLN A 209 -17.89 16.82 6.43
CA GLN A 209 -18.83 17.21 7.49
C GLN A 209 -20.20 17.64 6.95
N LEU A 210 -20.29 18.58 6.02
CA LEU A 210 -21.57 19.10 5.55
C LEU A 210 -22.46 18.01 4.94
N ASN A 211 -21.88 17.05 4.26
CA ASN A 211 -22.64 15.94 3.70
C ASN A 211 -23.03 14.93 4.78
N VAL A 212 -22.13 14.61 5.72
CA VAL A 212 -22.38 13.60 6.75
C VAL A 212 -23.41 14.07 7.78
N GLU A 213 -23.50 15.38 8.07
CA GLU A 213 -24.54 15.96 8.94
C GLU A 213 -25.94 15.63 8.47
N ALA A 214 -26.21 15.66 7.16
CA ALA A 214 -27.50 15.26 6.61
C ALA A 214 -27.84 13.80 6.91
N TYR A 215 -26.84 12.92 6.86
CA TYR A 215 -27.00 11.51 7.25
C TYR A 215 -27.12 11.34 8.77
N CYS A 216 -26.41 12.13 9.56
CA CYS A 216 -26.54 12.12 11.01
C CYS A 216 -27.97 12.45 11.45
N LEU A 217 -28.63 13.41 10.80
CA LEU A 217 -30.03 13.76 11.05
C LEU A 217 -31.04 12.65 10.69
N ALA A 218 -30.61 11.64 9.94
CA ALA A 218 -31.44 10.49 9.55
C ALA A 218 -31.05 9.20 10.28
N MET A 219 -29.78 9.02 10.63
CA MET A 219 -29.22 7.73 11.09
C MET A 219 -28.56 7.84 12.48
N SER A 220 -28.49 9.01 13.07
CA SER A 220 -28.03 9.34 14.42
C SER A 220 -26.54 9.15 14.68
N LYS A 221 -25.92 8.04 14.24
CA LYS A 221 -24.49 7.74 14.44
C LYS A 221 -23.87 7.42 13.08
N VAL A 222 -23.07 8.32 12.58
CA VAL A 222 -22.42 8.20 11.27
C VAL A 222 -20.96 8.64 11.36
N TYR A 223 -20.15 8.22 10.41
CA TYR A 223 -18.78 8.73 10.26
C TYR A 223 -18.37 8.78 8.80
N THR A 224 -17.49 9.71 8.47
CA THR A 224 -16.71 9.65 7.25
C THR A 224 -15.30 9.15 7.55
N PHE A 225 -14.70 8.46 6.62
CA PHE A 225 -13.28 8.12 6.62
C PHE A 225 -12.82 8.12 5.18
N GLY A 226 -12.15 9.18 4.76
CA GLY A 226 -11.77 9.38 3.38
C GLY A 226 -10.83 10.57 3.17
N PRO A 227 -10.37 10.77 1.93
CA PRO A 227 -9.44 11.83 1.59
C PRO A 227 -10.09 13.21 1.68
N THR A 228 -9.31 14.18 2.14
CA THR A 228 -9.62 15.61 2.19
C THR A 228 -8.44 16.39 1.64
N PHE A 229 -8.69 17.63 1.19
CA PHE A 229 -7.73 18.42 0.42
C PHE A 229 -7.71 19.84 0.95
N ARG A 230 -6.51 20.37 1.21
CA ARG A 230 -6.32 21.77 1.63
C ARG A 230 -5.16 22.38 0.86
N ALA A 231 -5.41 23.46 0.15
CA ALA A 231 -4.42 24.17 -0.67
C ALA A 231 -3.58 25.17 0.14
N GLU A 232 -3.52 25.00 1.46
CA GLU A 232 -2.77 25.84 2.36
C GLU A 232 -1.27 25.83 2.03
N ASN A 233 -0.68 26.99 1.87
CA ASN A 233 0.76 27.13 1.65
C ASN A 233 1.53 26.99 2.97
N SER A 234 1.70 25.76 3.42
CA SER A 234 2.45 25.44 4.64
C SER A 234 3.65 24.56 4.32
N ASN A 235 4.83 24.98 4.79
CA ASN A 235 6.10 24.27 4.59
C ASN A 235 6.51 23.43 5.80
N THR A 236 5.57 22.97 6.63
CA THR A 236 5.89 22.08 7.75
C THR A 236 5.85 20.63 7.33
N SER A 237 6.60 19.78 8.03
CA SER A 237 6.63 18.32 7.79
C SER A 237 5.32 17.60 8.14
N ARG A 238 4.36 18.29 8.75
CA ARG A 238 3.08 17.75 9.22
C ARG A 238 1.87 18.21 8.41
N HIS A 239 2.03 19.14 7.47
CA HIS A 239 0.97 19.60 6.58
C HIS A 239 1.08 18.86 5.24
N LEU A 240 -0.01 18.25 4.85
CA LEU A 240 -0.18 17.60 3.56
C LEU A 240 -1.35 18.28 2.83
N ALA A 241 -1.22 18.43 1.51
CA ALA A 241 -2.30 18.95 0.67
C ALA A 241 -3.43 17.94 0.47
N GLU A 242 -3.14 16.64 0.64
CA GLU A 242 -4.09 15.54 0.63
C GLU A 242 -3.83 14.65 1.84
N PHE A 243 -4.86 14.40 2.64
CA PHE A 243 -4.79 13.53 3.82
C PHE A 243 -6.16 12.92 4.10
N TRP A 244 -6.21 11.87 4.90
CA TRP A 244 -7.44 11.22 5.29
C TRP A 244 -7.89 11.69 6.67
N MET A 245 -9.20 11.98 6.79
CA MET A 245 -9.82 12.34 8.06
C MET A 245 -10.81 11.26 8.49
N VAL A 246 -10.92 11.08 9.81
CA VAL A 246 -11.97 10.31 10.46
C VAL A 246 -12.87 11.33 11.16
N GLU A 247 -14.12 11.41 10.75
CA GLU A 247 -15.04 12.47 11.20
C GLU A 247 -16.37 11.83 11.65
N PRO A 248 -16.47 11.41 12.93
CA PRO A 248 -17.74 10.91 13.48
C PRO A 248 -18.70 12.04 13.80
N GLU A 249 -20.00 11.77 13.59
CA GLU A 249 -21.11 12.65 13.92
C GLU A 249 -22.18 11.88 14.70
N ILE A 250 -22.64 12.45 15.82
CA ILE A 250 -23.61 11.82 16.71
C ILE A 250 -24.75 12.79 16.99
N ALA A 251 -25.96 12.40 16.64
CA ALA A 251 -27.15 13.17 17.01
C ALA A 251 -27.46 13.02 18.51
N PHE A 252 -28.00 14.09 19.09
CA PHE A 252 -28.42 14.16 20.51
C PHE A 252 -27.27 14.02 21.53
N ALA A 253 -26.02 14.11 21.08
CA ALA A 253 -24.82 14.03 21.92
C ALA A 253 -24.42 15.44 22.40
N ASP A 254 -23.91 15.51 23.63
CA ASP A 254 -23.27 16.70 24.17
C ASP A 254 -21.73 16.56 24.12
N LEU A 255 -21.02 17.55 24.71
CA LEU A 255 -19.55 17.56 24.75
C LEU A 255 -18.99 16.37 25.52
N SER A 256 -19.67 15.91 26.59
CA SER A 256 -19.24 14.77 27.39
C SER A 256 -19.34 13.47 26.60
N ASP A 257 -20.47 13.29 25.89
CA ASP A 257 -20.67 12.12 25.04
C ASP A 257 -19.62 12.04 23.92
N ASN A 258 -19.28 13.19 23.33
CA ASN A 258 -18.27 13.27 22.29
C ASN A 258 -16.86 12.97 22.84
N ALA A 259 -16.53 13.47 24.02
CA ALA A 259 -15.27 13.17 24.68
C ALA A 259 -15.14 11.68 25.05
N ASP A 260 -16.24 11.05 25.48
CA ASP A 260 -16.25 9.61 25.78
C ASP A 260 -16.00 8.76 24.54
N LEU A 261 -16.55 9.14 23.39
CA LEU A 261 -16.24 8.48 22.12
C LEU A 261 -14.76 8.60 21.75
N GLU A 262 -14.19 9.82 21.82
CA GLU A 262 -12.78 10.07 21.46
C GLU A 262 -11.81 9.32 22.39
N ILE A 263 -12.12 9.22 23.67
CA ILE A 263 -11.30 8.51 24.66
C ILE A 263 -11.46 6.98 24.53
N GLY A 264 -12.46 6.53 23.77
CA GLY A 264 -12.76 5.10 23.59
C GLY A 264 -13.39 4.45 24.81
N ARG A 265 -14.16 5.20 25.59
CA ARG A 265 -14.95 4.72 26.75
C ARG A 265 -16.40 4.36 26.39
N ALA A 266 -16.70 4.34 25.12
CA ALA A 266 -18.05 3.96 24.68
C ALA A 266 -18.29 2.46 24.80
#